data_9075d640d14db44371112ae4ec65ce8a
#
_entry.id   9075d640d14db44371112ae4ec65ce8a
#
_cell.length_a   1.000
_cell.length_b   1.000
_cell.length_c   1.000
_cell.angle_alpha   90.00
_cell.angle_beta   90.00
_cell.angle_gamma   90.00
#
_symmetry.space_group_name_H-M   'P 1'
#
loop_
_entity.id
_entity.type
_entity.pdbx_description
1 polymer ?
#
loop_
_entity_poly.entity_id
_entity_poly.type
_entity_poly.pdbx_seq_one_letter_code
_entity_poly.pdbx_strand_id
1 'polypeptide(L)'
;MPILATGDALPPIAPGRLTPDGLRERFAFCDGLRLWTPEAREQRIKAIGGDPRVASVLVPLVVREGGLTVLLTQRADHLSDHAGQISFPGGRREPEDTDAAATALREAGEEVGLDEKYCEVIGSMLEYLTGTGFRVTLVVALVYPPFELHADTSEVADIFEIPLAWLMNPANHEVRVFR
;
A
#
# COMPACT_ATOMS: atom_id res chain seq x y z
N MET A 1 6.36 18.40 -15.31
CA MET A 1 6.23 18.88 -13.92
C MET A 1 7.65 19.17 -13.41
N PRO A 2 7.94 20.38 -12.87
CA PRO A 2 9.25 20.67 -12.33
C PRO A 2 9.55 19.87 -11.07
N ILE A 3 10.79 19.37 -10.96
CA ILE A 3 11.29 18.70 -9.75
C ILE A 3 11.64 19.79 -8.73
N LEU A 4 11.13 19.67 -7.51
CA LEU A 4 11.43 20.59 -6.40
C LEU A 4 12.58 20.08 -5.52
N ALA A 5 12.65 18.75 -5.33
CA ALA A 5 13.68 18.11 -4.53
C ALA A 5 13.84 16.66 -4.97
N THR A 6 15.01 16.11 -4.69
CA THR A 6 15.34 14.68 -4.83
C THR A 6 15.68 14.08 -3.47
N GLY A 7 15.59 12.78 -3.35
CA GLY A 7 15.94 12.08 -2.12
C GLY A 7 17.44 11.85 -1.91
N ASP A 8 18.29 12.30 -2.82
CA ASP A 8 19.73 12.01 -2.84
C ASP A 8 20.49 12.39 -1.55
N ALA A 9 19.96 13.35 -0.80
CA ALA A 9 20.54 13.79 0.47
C ALA A 9 20.21 12.86 1.65
N LEU A 10 19.29 11.91 1.48
CA LEU A 10 18.90 10.98 2.52
C LEU A 10 19.80 9.73 2.50
N PRO A 11 20.18 9.19 3.66
CA PRO A 11 20.97 7.96 3.70
C PRO A 11 20.13 6.78 3.18
N PRO A 12 20.74 5.83 2.46
CA PRO A 12 20.07 4.61 2.04
C PRO A 12 19.68 3.75 3.25
N ILE A 13 18.59 3.00 3.10
CA ILE A 13 18.17 2.06 4.14
C ILE A 13 19.13 0.87 4.16
N ALA A 14 19.58 0.50 5.37
CA ALA A 14 20.45 -0.66 5.56
C ALA A 14 19.78 -1.95 5.03
N PRO A 15 20.47 -2.77 4.22
CA PRO A 15 19.88 -3.95 3.58
C PRO A 15 19.18 -4.91 4.54
N GLY A 16 19.74 -5.13 5.75
CA GLY A 16 19.13 -5.99 6.77
C GLY A 16 17.75 -5.52 7.26
N ARG A 17 17.38 -4.26 7.04
CA ARG A 17 16.03 -3.74 7.35
C ARG A 17 15.00 -4.06 6.28
N LEU A 18 15.44 -4.42 5.07
CA LEU A 18 14.59 -4.78 3.93
C LEU A 18 14.51 -6.31 3.77
N THR A 19 14.58 -7.03 4.87
CA THR A 19 14.38 -8.48 4.96
C THR A 19 13.08 -8.79 5.69
N PRO A 20 12.51 -10.00 5.55
CA PRO A 20 11.32 -10.40 6.29
C PRO A 20 11.47 -10.17 7.80
N ASP A 21 12.59 -10.58 8.40
CA ASP A 21 12.83 -10.42 9.83
C ASP A 21 13.01 -8.95 10.24
N GLY A 22 13.76 -8.17 9.45
CA GLY A 22 13.93 -6.74 9.70
C GLY A 22 12.62 -5.96 9.64
N LEU A 23 11.68 -6.39 8.79
CA LEU A 23 10.33 -5.80 8.73
C LEU A 23 9.46 -6.25 9.90
N ARG A 24 9.45 -7.55 10.27
CA ARG A 24 8.74 -8.02 11.47
C ARG A 24 9.20 -7.27 12.73
N GLU A 25 10.49 -7.16 12.94
CA GLU A 25 11.05 -6.38 14.05
C GLU A 25 10.54 -4.93 14.01
N ARG A 26 10.58 -4.30 12.84
CA ARG A 26 10.13 -2.91 12.69
C ARG A 26 8.65 -2.74 13.03
N PHE A 27 7.78 -3.62 12.56
CA PHE A 27 6.35 -3.55 12.82
C PHE A 27 6.00 -3.92 14.27
N ALA A 28 6.74 -4.84 14.91
CA ALA A 28 6.59 -5.18 16.32
C ALA A 28 6.85 -3.99 17.26
N PHE A 29 7.73 -3.06 16.88
CA PHE A 29 8.07 -1.86 17.67
C PHE A 29 7.34 -0.58 17.22
N CYS A 30 6.51 -0.65 16.18
CA CYS A 30 5.80 0.52 15.63
C CYS A 30 4.45 0.77 16.29
N ASP A 31 4.39 0.73 17.61
CA ASP A 31 3.21 1.17 18.34
C ASP A 31 3.16 2.71 18.33
N GLY A 32 2.35 3.29 17.43
CA GLY A 32 1.98 4.69 17.49
C GLY A 32 2.73 5.71 16.63
N LEU A 33 3.35 5.33 15.53
CA LEU A 33 3.78 6.31 14.51
C LEU A 33 2.54 7.06 13.99
N ARG A 34 2.36 8.33 14.37
CA ARG A 34 1.27 9.17 13.87
C ARG A 34 1.74 9.97 12.67
N LEU A 35 1.16 9.73 11.49
CA LEU A 35 1.40 10.52 10.29
C LEU A 35 0.81 11.93 10.37
N TRP A 36 -0.21 12.11 11.22
CA TRP A 36 -0.94 13.35 11.34
C TRP A 36 -1.07 13.77 12.81
N THR A 37 -0.90 15.05 13.09
CA THR A 37 -1.36 15.56 14.37
C THR A 37 -2.90 15.48 14.44
N PRO A 38 -3.50 15.40 15.64
CA PRO A 38 -4.96 15.39 15.78
C PRO A 38 -5.62 16.56 15.04
N GLU A 39 -5.01 17.75 15.09
CA GLU A 39 -5.51 18.96 14.46
C GLU A 39 -5.47 18.89 12.94
N ALA A 40 -4.37 18.40 12.37
CA ALA A 40 -4.22 18.23 10.92
C ALA A 40 -5.23 17.18 10.38
N ARG A 41 -5.47 16.11 11.13
CA ARG A 41 -6.49 15.10 10.82
C ARG A 41 -7.90 15.71 10.84
N GLU A 42 -8.23 16.47 11.87
CA GLU A 42 -9.54 17.13 12.01
C GLU A 42 -9.80 18.14 10.88
N GLN A 43 -8.78 18.97 10.54
CA GLN A 43 -8.86 19.90 9.40
C GLN A 43 -9.11 19.16 8.09
N ARG A 44 -8.46 18.00 7.87
CA ARG A 44 -8.64 17.21 6.67
C ARG A 44 -10.04 16.60 6.59
N ILE A 45 -10.58 16.07 7.70
CA ILE A 45 -11.95 15.55 7.77
C ILE A 45 -12.96 16.65 7.48
N LYS A 46 -12.78 17.84 8.06
CA LYS A 46 -13.64 19.01 7.77
C LYS A 46 -13.59 19.41 6.28
N ALA A 47 -12.42 19.35 5.66
CA ALA A 47 -12.26 19.68 4.24
C ALA A 47 -12.96 18.67 3.31
N ILE A 48 -13.11 17.42 3.74
CA ILE A 48 -13.82 16.36 3.00
C ILE A 48 -15.35 16.54 3.09
N GLY A 49 -15.85 17.26 4.10
CA GLY A 49 -17.27 17.60 4.24
C GLY A 49 -18.15 16.49 4.81
N GLY A 50 -17.58 15.50 5.49
CA GLY A 50 -18.31 14.40 6.14
C GLY A 50 -17.41 13.31 6.68
N ASP A 51 -17.99 12.24 7.22
CA ASP A 51 -17.24 11.09 7.69
C ASP A 51 -16.59 10.36 6.51
N PRO A 52 -15.26 10.13 6.54
CA PRO A 52 -14.57 9.44 5.46
C PRO A 52 -15.04 7.99 5.32
N ARG A 53 -15.21 7.53 4.10
CA ARG A 53 -15.46 6.11 3.81
C ARG A 53 -14.24 5.28 4.20
N VAL A 54 -14.47 4.16 4.87
CA VAL A 54 -13.38 3.29 5.30
C VAL A 54 -12.96 2.38 4.14
N ALA A 55 -11.65 2.27 3.95
CA ALA A 55 -11.05 1.38 2.96
C ALA A 55 -9.74 0.80 3.50
N SER A 56 -9.29 -0.30 2.93
CA SER A 56 -8.00 -0.89 3.24
C SER A 56 -7.30 -1.35 1.96
N VAL A 57 -5.99 -1.21 1.94
CA VAL A 57 -5.16 -1.74 0.86
C VAL A 57 -4.13 -2.71 1.43
N LEU A 58 -3.82 -3.75 0.69
CA LEU A 58 -2.73 -4.65 1.00
C LEU A 58 -1.43 -4.10 0.41
N VAL A 59 -0.38 -4.02 1.21
CA VAL A 59 0.99 -3.81 0.77
C VAL A 59 1.69 -5.18 0.75
N PRO A 60 1.60 -5.92 -0.37
CA PRO A 60 2.10 -7.29 -0.43
C PRO A 60 3.59 -7.27 -0.74
N LEU A 61 4.39 -7.75 0.20
CA LEU A 61 5.83 -7.88 0.11
C LEU A 61 6.19 -9.33 -0.21
N VAL A 62 6.40 -9.63 -1.49
CA VAL A 62 6.65 -10.99 -1.96
C VAL A 62 8.09 -11.39 -1.64
N VAL A 63 8.25 -12.55 -1.01
CA VAL A 63 9.55 -13.13 -0.68
C VAL A 63 10.13 -13.83 -1.92
N ARG A 64 11.17 -13.24 -2.50
CA ARG A 64 11.88 -13.77 -3.67
C ARG A 64 13.33 -14.10 -3.31
N GLU A 65 14.00 -14.96 -4.09
CA GLU A 65 15.42 -15.30 -3.89
C GLU A 65 16.34 -14.05 -3.93
N GLY A 66 15.99 -13.06 -4.75
CA GLY A 66 16.72 -11.80 -4.89
C GLY A 66 16.38 -10.74 -3.84
N GLY A 67 15.54 -11.04 -2.85
CA GLY A 67 15.03 -10.10 -1.86
C GLY A 67 13.54 -9.84 -1.99
N LEU A 68 13.01 -8.93 -1.19
CA LEU A 68 11.59 -8.58 -1.22
C LEU A 68 11.23 -7.76 -2.46
N THR A 69 10.11 -8.08 -3.06
CA THR A 69 9.46 -7.25 -4.08
C THR A 69 8.11 -6.77 -3.58
N VAL A 70 7.64 -5.66 -4.10
CA VAL A 70 6.31 -5.12 -3.83
C VAL A 70 5.41 -5.44 -5.00
N LEU A 71 4.31 -6.13 -4.76
CA LEU A 71 3.30 -6.41 -5.76
C LEU A 71 2.36 -5.22 -5.89
N LEU A 72 2.13 -4.81 -7.13
CA LEU A 72 1.31 -3.66 -7.49
C LEU A 72 0.37 -4.03 -8.64
N THR A 73 -0.70 -3.27 -8.75
CA THR A 73 -1.68 -3.37 -9.85
C THR A 73 -1.66 -2.11 -10.70
N GLN A 74 -1.98 -2.24 -11.97
CA GLN A 74 -2.40 -1.14 -12.82
C GLN A 74 -3.91 -1.21 -12.99
N ARG A 75 -4.62 -0.15 -12.64
CA ARG A 75 -6.08 -0.08 -12.80
C ARG A 75 -6.47 -0.08 -14.27
N ALA A 76 -7.58 -0.73 -14.58
CA ALA A 76 -8.07 -0.81 -15.95
C ALA A 76 -8.42 0.59 -16.50
N ASP A 77 -8.12 0.81 -17.79
CA ASP A 77 -8.27 2.13 -18.45
C ASP A 77 -9.73 2.55 -18.64
N HIS A 78 -10.68 1.61 -18.59
CA HIS A 78 -12.10 1.88 -18.75
C HIS A 78 -12.82 2.31 -17.47
N LEU A 79 -12.14 2.31 -16.34
CA LEU A 79 -12.71 2.75 -15.06
C LEU A 79 -12.95 4.25 -15.03
N SER A 80 -14.04 4.67 -14.39
CA SER A 80 -14.39 6.09 -14.21
C SER A 80 -13.43 6.84 -13.30
N ASP A 81 -12.89 6.14 -12.30
CA ASP A 81 -12.02 6.72 -11.29
C ASP A 81 -10.62 6.08 -11.35
N HIS A 82 -9.59 6.93 -11.38
CA HIS A 82 -8.21 6.50 -11.29
C HIS A 82 -7.75 5.52 -12.40
N ALA A 83 -8.34 5.59 -13.60
CA ALA A 83 -7.99 4.76 -14.75
C ALA A 83 -6.48 4.80 -15.05
N GLY A 84 -5.88 3.64 -15.30
CA GLY A 84 -4.45 3.48 -15.63
C GLY A 84 -3.48 3.78 -14.48
N GLN A 85 -3.95 4.14 -13.29
CA GLN A 85 -3.07 4.41 -12.14
C GLN A 85 -2.54 3.12 -11.54
N ILE A 86 -1.31 3.22 -11.04
CA ILE A 86 -0.69 2.17 -10.25
C ILE A 86 -1.19 2.27 -8.81
N SER A 87 -1.59 1.14 -8.24
CA SER A 87 -2.11 1.05 -6.88
C SER A 87 -1.67 -0.23 -6.18
N PHE A 88 -1.86 -0.27 -4.89
CA PHE A 88 -1.94 -1.51 -4.15
C PHE A 88 -3.31 -2.14 -4.35
N PRO A 89 -3.43 -3.47 -4.34
CA PRO A 89 -4.74 -4.11 -4.30
C PRO A 89 -5.50 -3.72 -3.03
N GLY A 90 -6.80 -3.42 -3.16
CA GLY A 90 -7.60 -2.99 -2.03
C GLY A 90 -8.82 -2.17 -2.39
N GLY A 91 -9.73 -2.06 -1.44
CA GLY A 91 -11.00 -1.40 -1.64
C GLY A 91 -11.74 -1.04 -0.37
N ARG A 92 -13.05 -0.94 -0.45
CA ARG A 92 -13.92 -0.50 0.63
C ARG A 92 -14.15 -1.61 1.63
N ARG A 93 -14.23 -1.22 2.90
CA ARG A 93 -14.67 -2.14 3.95
C ARG A 93 -16.13 -2.52 3.73
N GLU A 94 -16.40 -3.82 3.78
CA GLU A 94 -17.74 -4.39 3.79
C GLU A 94 -18.20 -4.69 5.23
N PRO A 95 -19.54 -4.84 5.45
CA PRO A 95 -20.06 -5.15 6.78
C PRO A 95 -19.54 -6.45 7.39
N GLU A 96 -19.18 -7.41 6.54
CA GLU A 96 -18.67 -8.74 6.89
C GLU A 96 -17.19 -8.71 7.29
N ASP A 97 -16.46 -7.67 6.88
CA ASP A 97 -15.04 -7.53 7.19
C ASP A 97 -14.84 -7.24 8.69
N THR A 98 -14.17 -8.13 9.38
CA THR A 98 -13.94 -8.00 10.84
C THR A 98 -13.03 -6.84 11.17
N ASP A 99 -12.01 -6.59 10.34
CA ASP A 99 -11.01 -5.54 10.52
C ASP A 99 -10.40 -5.09 9.18
N ALA A 100 -9.40 -4.22 9.23
CA ALA A 100 -8.72 -3.70 8.07
C ALA A 100 -7.91 -4.78 7.32
N ALA A 101 -7.39 -5.77 8.02
CA ALA A 101 -6.66 -6.87 7.40
C ALA A 101 -7.60 -7.77 6.60
N ALA A 102 -8.78 -8.08 7.16
CA ALA A 102 -9.81 -8.84 6.45
C ALA A 102 -10.22 -8.14 5.14
N THR A 103 -10.49 -6.83 5.18
CA THR A 103 -10.79 -6.05 3.97
C THR A 103 -9.66 -6.15 2.94
N ALA A 104 -8.42 -5.90 3.36
CA ALA A 104 -7.28 -5.85 2.43
C ALA A 104 -6.98 -7.22 1.79
N LEU A 105 -7.12 -8.31 2.56
CA LEU A 105 -6.91 -9.67 2.06
C LEU A 105 -8.04 -10.11 1.13
N ARG A 106 -9.31 -9.82 1.46
CA ARG A 106 -10.46 -10.10 0.60
C ARG A 106 -10.30 -9.41 -0.75
N GLU A 107 -10.05 -8.12 -0.75
CA GLU A 107 -9.87 -7.32 -1.97
C GLU A 107 -8.69 -7.83 -2.82
N ALA A 108 -7.56 -8.20 -2.19
CA ALA A 108 -6.44 -8.80 -2.91
C ALA A 108 -6.80 -10.16 -3.51
N GLY A 109 -7.66 -10.94 -2.85
CA GLY A 109 -8.21 -12.17 -3.39
C GLY A 109 -9.09 -11.93 -4.62
N GLU A 110 -9.94 -10.90 -4.59
CA GLU A 110 -10.87 -10.53 -5.65
C GLU A 110 -10.14 -9.90 -6.85
N GLU A 111 -9.28 -8.91 -6.61
CA GLU A 111 -8.61 -8.15 -7.68
C GLU A 111 -7.49 -8.92 -8.39
N VAL A 112 -6.70 -9.69 -7.63
CA VAL A 112 -5.48 -10.34 -8.16
C VAL A 112 -5.39 -11.84 -7.92
N GLY A 113 -6.40 -12.46 -7.30
CA GLY A 113 -6.41 -13.90 -7.02
C GLY A 113 -5.41 -14.33 -5.94
N LEU A 114 -4.94 -13.42 -5.10
CA LEU A 114 -4.00 -13.72 -4.03
C LEU A 114 -4.73 -14.36 -2.84
N ASP A 115 -4.54 -15.67 -2.65
CA ASP A 115 -5.12 -16.41 -1.52
C ASP A 115 -4.43 -16.02 -0.20
N GLU A 116 -5.23 -15.70 0.82
CA GLU A 116 -4.77 -15.27 2.15
C GLU A 116 -3.82 -16.26 2.83
N LYS A 117 -3.90 -17.54 2.52
CA LYS A 117 -3.02 -18.59 3.08
C LYS A 117 -1.53 -18.37 2.76
N TYR A 118 -1.22 -17.57 1.73
CA TYR A 118 0.14 -17.20 1.36
C TYR A 118 0.61 -15.92 2.06
N CYS A 119 -0.29 -15.24 2.79
CA CYS A 119 -0.05 -13.93 3.37
C CYS A 119 0.18 -14.04 4.89
N GLU A 120 1.30 -13.53 5.34
CA GLU A 120 1.57 -13.26 6.75
C GLU A 120 1.42 -11.76 6.99
N VAL A 121 0.32 -11.33 7.60
CA VAL A 121 0.14 -9.93 8.00
C VAL A 121 1.10 -9.62 9.14
N ILE A 122 2.02 -8.70 8.91
CA ILE A 122 3.04 -8.28 9.90
C ILE A 122 2.68 -6.97 10.61
N GLY A 123 1.66 -6.27 10.15
CA GLY A 123 1.15 -5.06 10.78
C GLY A 123 0.44 -4.15 9.81
N SER A 124 0.08 -2.97 10.29
CA SER A 124 -0.51 -1.92 9.47
C SER A 124 0.22 -0.60 9.65
N MET A 125 0.23 0.19 8.60
CA MET A 125 0.66 1.57 8.66
C MET A 125 -0.50 2.45 9.11
N LEU A 126 -0.18 3.70 9.43
CA LEU A 126 -1.18 4.66 9.86
C LEU A 126 -2.17 4.98 8.74
N GLU A 127 -3.41 5.24 9.15
CA GLU A 127 -4.49 5.64 8.26
C GLU A 127 -4.12 6.89 7.42
N TYR A 128 -4.37 6.81 6.14
CA TYR A 128 -4.22 7.91 5.20
C TYR A 128 -5.60 8.46 4.81
N LEU A 129 -5.77 9.78 4.92
CA LEU A 129 -6.98 10.47 4.49
C LEU A 129 -6.79 11.00 3.07
N THR A 130 -7.50 10.40 2.11
CA THR A 130 -7.45 10.83 0.71
C THR A 130 -8.22 12.13 0.47
N GLY A 131 -7.88 12.85 -0.60
CA GLY A 131 -8.67 14.00 -1.06
C GLY A 131 -10.08 13.64 -1.54
N THR A 132 -10.31 12.37 -1.87
CA THR A 132 -11.57 11.83 -2.39
C THR A 132 -12.51 11.30 -1.30
N GLY A 133 -12.17 11.53 -0.03
CA GLY A 133 -13.02 11.20 1.11
C GLY A 133 -12.92 9.77 1.62
N PHE A 134 -11.77 9.13 1.44
CA PHE A 134 -11.48 7.83 2.03
C PHE A 134 -10.51 7.93 3.19
N ARG A 135 -10.72 7.09 4.19
CA ARG A 135 -9.80 6.77 5.27
C ARG A 135 -9.24 5.36 4.97
N VAL A 136 -8.01 5.33 4.49
CA VAL A 136 -7.36 4.11 4.00
C VAL A 136 -6.36 3.60 5.03
N THR A 137 -6.50 2.34 5.43
CA THR A 137 -5.50 1.61 6.22
C THR A 137 -4.61 0.82 5.28
N LEU A 138 -3.28 0.97 5.40
CA LEU A 138 -2.32 0.19 4.64
C LEU A 138 -1.91 -1.02 5.48
N VAL A 139 -2.35 -2.20 5.08
CA VAL A 139 -2.03 -3.47 5.73
C VAL A 139 -0.80 -4.07 5.05
N VAL A 140 0.24 -4.37 5.81
CA VAL A 140 1.50 -4.91 5.28
C VAL A 140 1.56 -6.41 5.53
N ALA A 141 1.78 -7.17 4.45
CA ALA A 141 1.93 -8.61 4.54
C ALA A 141 3.16 -9.11 3.80
N LEU A 142 3.84 -10.09 4.37
CA LEU A 142 4.82 -10.91 3.67
C LEU A 142 4.05 -11.99 2.89
N VAL A 143 4.39 -12.18 1.62
CA VAL A 143 3.71 -13.13 0.74
C VAL A 143 4.71 -14.21 0.31
N TYR A 144 4.36 -15.47 0.54
CA TYR A 144 5.25 -16.60 0.34
C TYR A 144 4.84 -17.43 -0.88
N PRO A 145 5.68 -17.54 -1.93
CA PRO A 145 5.43 -18.46 -3.03
C PRO A 145 5.56 -19.94 -2.57
N PRO A 146 4.98 -20.90 -3.34
CA PRO A 146 4.41 -20.71 -4.67
C PRO A 146 2.94 -20.30 -4.65
N PHE A 147 2.58 -19.30 -5.49
CA PHE A 147 1.20 -18.90 -5.76
C PHE A 147 1.05 -18.48 -7.21
N GLU A 148 -0.17 -18.48 -7.71
CA GLU A 148 -0.54 -17.97 -9.03
C GLU A 148 -1.45 -16.76 -8.84
N LEU A 149 -1.30 -15.75 -9.69
CA LEU A 149 -2.11 -14.54 -9.67
C LEU A 149 -2.96 -14.47 -10.94
N HIS A 150 -4.19 -14.00 -10.77
CA HIS A 150 -5.15 -13.82 -11.85
C HIS A 150 -5.83 -12.48 -11.68
N ALA A 151 -5.56 -11.56 -12.62
CA ALA A 151 -6.21 -10.24 -12.59
C ALA A 151 -7.71 -10.36 -12.88
N ASP A 152 -8.53 -9.72 -12.06
CA ASP A 152 -9.90 -9.40 -12.47
C ASP A 152 -9.83 -8.27 -13.50
N THR A 153 -9.99 -8.63 -14.77
CA THR A 153 -9.87 -7.69 -15.89
C THR A 153 -10.92 -6.59 -15.89
N SER A 154 -11.96 -6.70 -15.07
CA SER A 154 -12.92 -5.62 -14.86
C SER A 154 -12.34 -4.45 -14.06
N GLU A 155 -11.29 -4.69 -13.23
CA GLU A 155 -10.67 -3.67 -12.39
C GLU A 155 -9.17 -3.50 -12.63
N VAL A 156 -8.47 -4.58 -12.97
CA VAL A 156 -7.01 -4.64 -13.05
C VAL A 156 -6.56 -4.95 -14.48
N ALA A 157 -5.78 -4.04 -15.07
CA ALA A 157 -5.19 -4.21 -16.39
C ALA A 157 -3.90 -5.03 -16.35
N ASP A 158 -3.09 -4.89 -15.29
CA ASP A 158 -1.80 -5.56 -15.15
C ASP A 158 -1.43 -5.76 -13.67
N ILE A 159 -0.65 -6.81 -13.40
CA ILE A 159 -0.07 -7.13 -12.10
C ILE A 159 1.44 -7.25 -12.28
N PHE A 160 2.20 -6.52 -11.48
CA PHE A 160 3.65 -6.53 -11.58
C PHE A 160 4.34 -6.37 -10.23
N GLU A 161 5.63 -6.67 -10.19
CA GLU A 161 6.43 -6.55 -8.98
C GLU A 161 7.60 -5.58 -9.19
N ILE A 162 7.88 -4.78 -8.16
CA ILE A 162 9.04 -3.87 -8.12
C ILE A 162 9.92 -4.27 -6.93
N PRO A 163 11.26 -4.37 -7.08
CA PRO A 163 12.15 -4.64 -5.95
C PRO A 163 11.96 -3.61 -4.83
N LEU A 164 11.69 -4.08 -3.60
CA LEU A 164 11.52 -3.19 -2.43
C LEU A 164 12.76 -2.31 -2.23
N ALA A 165 13.95 -2.87 -2.42
CA ALA A 165 15.19 -2.11 -2.31
C ALA A 165 15.29 -0.94 -3.29
N TRP A 166 14.69 -1.07 -4.51
CA TRP A 166 14.62 0.02 -5.47
C TRP A 166 13.63 1.11 -5.01
N LEU A 167 12.44 0.70 -4.56
CA LEU A 167 11.43 1.63 -4.05
C LEU A 167 11.91 2.36 -2.79
N MET A 168 12.67 1.70 -1.95
CA MET A 168 13.17 2.28 -0.70
C MET A 168 14.50 3.03 -0.85
N ASN A 169 15.07 3.09 -2.05
CA ASN A 169 16.24 3.88 -2.31
C ASN A 169 15.86 5.37 -2.47
N PRO A 170 16.33 6.27 -1.59
CA PRO A 170 15.97 7.68 -1.66
C PRO A 170 16.33 8.35 -2.98
N ALA A 171 17.40 7.91 -3.66
CA ALA A 171 17.80 8.42 -4.97
C ALA A 171 16.74 8.23 -6.08
N ASN A 172 15.78 7.31 -5.88
CA ASN A 172 14.68 7.09 -6.81
C ASN A 172 13.43 7.94 -6.49
N HIS A 173 13.52 8.83 -5.48
CA HIS A 173 12.40 9.66 -5.05
C HIS A 173 12.56 11.12 -5.51
N GLU A 174 11.49 11.67 -6.04
CA GLU A 174 11.42 13.05 -6.45
C GLU A 174 10.15 13.72 -5.88
N VAL A 175 10.30 14.96 -5.45
CA VAL A 175 9.17 15.83 -5.11
C VAL A 175 8.86 16.71 -6.33
N ARG A 176 7.66 16.59 -6.86
CA ARG A 176 7.22 17.36 -8.04
C ARG A 176 6.03 18.25 -7.71
N VAL A 177 5.92 19.40 -8.38
CA VAL A 177 4.73 20.28 -8.27
C VAL A 177 3.63 19.74 -9.15
N PHE A 178 2.47 19.52 -8.56
CA PHE A 178 1.22 19.30 -9.28
C PHE A 178 0.55 20.66 -9.46
N ARG A 179 0.28 21.04 -10.70
CA ARG A 179 -0.46 22.28 -11.04
C ARG A 179 -1.83 21.89 -11.58
#